data_0e8814a291688843138b6007477479e9
#
_entry.id   0e8814a291688843138b6007477479e9
#
_cell.length_a   1.000
_cell.length_b   1.000
_cell.length_c   1.000
_cell.angle_alpha   90.00
_cell.angle_beta   90.00
_cell.angle_gamma   90.00
#
_symmetry.space_group_name_H-M   'P 1'
#
loop_
_entity.id
_entity.type
_entity.pdbx_description
1 polymer ?
#
loop_
_entity_poly.entity_id
_entity_poly.type
_entity_poly.pdbx_seq_one_letter_code
_entity_poly.pdbx_strand_id
1 'polypeptide(L)'
;MYKIGRPYEIDGTWYYPRAQPHYDKTGIASWYGPTFYGKRTADGELFNPDALAAAHRTLPLPVNVRVTDLENGRSLVIRVNDRGPFVKGRIIDVTPEVAKLLGFYRNGTARVRVTYIGPAPLNPSAPATNQTPAQIASALPAVPTGSVSVAPLPGAPAVPAASAATNQIAVNTLPTVVLPPDDQVTGVVTKVPVPAVTHIYVQAGAFINYSNAVRLQNRLRAAGHLKISSIDIRGRRFYRVRLGPYDRVSQADAALDRLTRAGSSDAAIVVDR
;
A
#
# COMPACT_ATOMS: atom_id res chain seq x y z
N MET A 1 -11.58 4.26 12.46
CA MET A 1 -12.25 3.09 11.87
C MET A 1 -11.69 2.89 10.47
N TYR A 2 -11.20 1.70 10.14
CA TYR A 2 -10.72 1.41 8.78
C TYR A 2 -11.84 1.53 7.77
N LYS A 3 -11.62 2.31 6.70
CA LYS A 3 -12.61 2.51 5.64
C LYS A 3 -12.18 1.74 4.40
N ILE A 4 -12.96 0.76 3.98
CA ILE A 4 -12.82 0.23 2.63
C ILE A 4 -13.18 1.31 1.62
N GLY A 5 -14.21 2.10 1.92
CA GLY A 5 -14.76 3.13 1.04
C GLY A 5 -15.85 2.59 0.12
N ARG A 6 -16.74 3.47 -0.31
CA ARG A 6 -17.74 3.16 -1.34
C ARG A 6 -17.11 3.25 -2.73
N PRO A 7 -17.69 2.61 -3.76
CA PRO A 7 -17.31 2.89 -5.13
C PRO A 7 -17.41 4.41 -5.42
N TYR A 8 -16.47 4.91 -6.20
CA TYR A 8 -16.42 6.33 -6.57
C TYR A 8 -15.97 6.49 -8.01
N GLU A 9 -16.33 7.60 -8.63
CA GLU A 9 -16.04 7.91 -10.02
C GLU A 9 -15.16 9.15 -10.12
N ILE A 10 -14.15 9.10 -10.98
CA ILE A 10 -13.30 10.23 -11.36
C ILE A 10 -13.14 10.20 -12.88
N ASP A 11 -13.46 11.30 -13.54
CA ASP A 11 -13.33 11.49 -14.97
C ASP A 11 -13.96 10.33 -15.79
N GLY A 12 -15.17 9.90 -15.41
CA GLY A 12 -15.89 8.82 -16.06
C GLY A 12 -15.35 7.41 -15.78
N THR A 13 -14.37 7.28 -14.88
CA THR A 13 -13.79 5.99 -14.50
C THR A 13 -14.23 5.60 -13.09
N TRP A 14 -14.86 4.45 -12.96
CA TRP A 14 -15.29 3.90 -11.66
C TRP A 14 -14.19 3.12 -10.97
N TYR A 15 -14.00 3.39 -9.68
CA TYR A 15 -13.08 2.70 -8.79
C TYR A 15 -13.85 1.98 -7.69
N TYR A 16 -13.45 0.73 -7.42
CA TYR A 16 -14.11 -0.16 -6.46
C TYR A 16 -13.13 -0.53 -5.33
N PRO A 17 -13.07 0.26 -4.23
CA PRO A 17 -12.27 -0.09 -3.07
C PRO A 17 -12.72 -1.43 -2.48
N ARG A 18 -11.74 -2.24 -2.05
CA ARG A 18 -12.00 -3.56 -1.46
C ARG A 18 -10.85 -4.02 -0.58
N ALA A 19 -11.12 -4.96 0.32
CA ALA A 19 -10.07 -5.65 1.06
C ALA A 19 -9.21 -6.47 0.08
N GLN A 20 -7.90 -6.30 0.14
CA GLN A 20 -6.92 -6.96 -0.74
C GLN A 20 -5.68 -7.39 0.09
N PRO A 21 -5.83 -8.35 1.04
CA PRO A 21 -4.73 -8.72 1.94
C PRO A 21 -3.54 -9.35 1.21
N HIS A 22 -3.73 -9.81 -0.01
CA HIS A 22 -2.68 -10.39 -0.87
C HIS A 22 -2.32 -9.47 -2.03
N TYR A 23 -2.47 -8.13 -1.86
CA TYR A 23 -2.09 -7.20 -2.90
C TYR A 23 -0.57 -7.20 -3.09
N ASP A 24 -0.13 -7.61 -4.26
CA ASP A 24 1.26 -7.63 -4.68
C ASP A 24 1.29 -7.35 -6.18
N LYS A 25 1.62 -6.10 -6.55
CA LYS A 25 1.58 -5.64 -7.94
C LYS A 25 2.82 -4.84 -8.29
N THR A 26 3.27 -5.01 -9.53
CA THR A 26 4.27 -4.14 -10.16
C THR A 26 3.59 -3.11 -11.05
N GLY A 27 4.17 -1.93 -11.14
CA GLY A 27 3.64 -0.84 -11.95
C GLY A 27 4.50 0.42 -11.82
N ILE A 28 3.94 1.54 -12.23
CA ILE A 28 4.62 2.83 -12.17
C ILE A 28 4.12 3.63 -10.97
N ALA A 29 5.07 4.11 -10.15
CA ALA A 29 4.84 5.12 -9.12
C ALA A 29 5.09 6.52 -9.68
N SER A 30 4.38 7.50 -9.15
CA SER A 30 4.68 8.93 -9.23
C SER A 30 4.62 9.56 -7.84
N TRP A 31 4.82 10.86 -7.73
CA TRP A 31 4.73 11.57 -6.46
C TRP A 31 3.87 12.83 -6.57
N TYR A 32 3.28 13.24 -5.45
CA TYR A 32 2.38 14.39 -5.37
C TYR A 32 3.05 15.71 -5.66
N GLY A 33 2.46 16.48 -6.58
CA GLY A 33 2.89 17.87 -6.81
C GLY A 33 2.51 18.82 -5.66
N PRO A 34 3.05 20.06 -5.66
CA PRO A 34 2.82 21.03 -4.60
C PRO A 34 1.35 21.49 -4.46
N THR A 35 0.52 21.26 -5.46
CA THR A 35 -0.91 21.63 -5.45
C THR A 35 -1.74 20.86 -4.41
N PHE A 36 -1.18 19.81 -3.81
CA PHE A 36 -1.84 19.02 -2.76
C PHE A 36 -1.52 19.48 -1.34
N TYR A 37 -0.54 20.36 -1.15
CA TYR A 37 -0.14 20.85 0.18
C TYR A 37 -1.31 21.51 0.91
N GLY A 38 -1.49 21.13 2.17
CA GLY A 38 -2.56 21.64 3.03
C GLY A 38 -3.98 21.14 2.73
N LYS A 39 -4.16 20.26 1.73
CA LYS A 39 -5.45 19.61 1.47
C LYS A 39 -5.63 18.40 2.38
N ARG A 40 -6.89 17.99 2.57
CA ARG A 40 -7.20 16.76 3.29
C ARG A 40 -7.10 15.55 2.37
N THR A 41 -6.52 14.50 2.89
CA THR A 41 -6.49 13.18 2.27
C THR A 41 -7.86 12.48 2.38
N ALA A 42 -8.05 11.38 1.68
CA ALA A 42 -9.33 10.65 1.66
C ALA A 42 -9.71 10.03 3.01
N ASP A 43 -8.76 9.79 3.92
CA ASP A 43 -9.05 9.37 5.30
C ASP A 43 -9.26 10.54 6.26
N GLY A 44 -9.03 11.79 5.80
CA GLY A 44 -9.28 13.04 6.53
C GLY A 44 -8.05 13.67 7.18
N GLU A 45 -6.87 13.05 7.05
CA GLU A 45 -5.60 13.63 7.51
C GLU A 45 -5.21 14.85 6.66
N LEU A 46 -4.36 15.73 7.17
CA LEU A 46 -3.78 16.80 6.37
C LEU A 46 -2.61 16.23 5.55
N PHE A 47 -2.58 16.55 4.26
CA PHE A 47 -1.46 16.16 3.42
C PHE A 47 -0.17 16.84 3.90
N ASN A 48 0.82 16.02 4.21
CA ASN A 48 2.16 16.45 4.59
C ASN A 48 3.18 15.88 3.58
N PRO A 49 3.92 16.73 2.83
CA PRO A 49 4.89 16.29 1.83
C PRO A 49 6.08 15.53 2.43
N ASP A 50 6.38 15.77 3.71
CA ASP A 50 7.49 15.13 4.43
C ASP A 50 7.07 13.83 5.16
N ALA A 51 5.78 13.48 5.12
CA ALA A 51 5.29 12.23 5.69
C ALA A 51 5.67 11.03 4.81
N LEU A 52 5.76 9.86 5.42
CA LEU A 52 5.93 8.58 4.71
C LEU A 52 4.58 8.02 4.28
N ALA A 53 3.95 8.70 3.31
CA ALA A 53 2.57 8.43 2.91
C ALA A 53 2.40 8.27 1.40
N ALA A 54 1.24 7.74 1.01
CA ALA A 54 0.88 7.53 -0.38
C ALA A 54 -0.64 7.50 -0.61
N ALA A 55 -1.04 7.64 -1.90
CA ALA A 55 -2.37 7.35 -2.40
C ALA A 55 -2.43 6.03 -3.16
N HIS A 56 -3.52 5.30 -2.96
CA HIS A 56 -3.86 4.12 -3.74
C HIS A 56 -5.36 4.09 -4.06
N ARG A 57 -5.70 3.65 -5.29
CA ARG A 57 -7.08 3.73 -5.80
C ARG A 57 -8.06 2.86 -5.03
N THR A 58 -7.68 1.65 -4.64
CA THR A 58 -8.64 0.62 -4.19
C THR A 58 -8.29 -0.09 -2.89
N LEU A 59 -7.10 0.11 -2.32
CA LEU A 59 -6.76 -0.45 -1.01
C LEU A 59 -7.63 0.17 0.09
N PRO A 60 -7.92 -0.54 1.18
CA PRO A 60 -8.51 0.08 2.38
C PRO A 60 -7.65 1.23 2.91
N LEU A 61 -8.25 2.17 3.63
CA LEU A 61 -7.54 3.30 4.25
C LEU A 61 -7.82 3.33 5.76
N PRO A 62 -6.78 3.59 6.57
CA PRO A 62 -5.37 3.58 6.23
C PRO A 62 -4.77 2.17 6.26
N VAL A 63 -3.77 1.91 5.41
CA VAL A 63 -3.02 0.64 5.41
C VAL A 63 -1.53 0.90 5.22
N ASN A 64 -0.70 -0.02 5.69
CA ASN A 64 0.73 -0.05 5.39
C ASN A 64 0.99 -0.89 4.15
N VAL A 65 1.84 -0.39 3.28
CA VAL A 65 2.36 -1.09 2.10
C VAL A 65 3.86 -0.99 2.05
N ARG A 66 4.51 -2.01 1.51
CA ARG A 66 5.92 -1.95 1.13
C ARG A 66 6.00 -1.51 -0.32
N VAL A 67 6.77 -0.46 -0.58
CA VAL A 67 7.09 0.01 -1.93
C VAL A 67 8.56 -0.26 -2.20
N THR A 68 8.84 -1.02 -3.24
CA THR A 68 10.20 -1.36 -3.67
C THR A 68 10.43 -0.78 -5.05
N ASP A 69 11.44 0.06 -5.21
CA ASP A 69 11.92 0.52 -6.51
C ASP A 69 12.67 -0.63 -7.20
N LEU A 70 12.23 -1.00 -8.40
CA LEU A 70 12.72 -2.15 -9.15
C LEU A 70 13.98 -1.84 -9.96
N GLU A 71 14.45 -0.60 -9.97
CA GLU A 71 15.69 -0.21 -10.65
C GLU A 71 16.90 -0.24 -9.72
N ASN A 72 16.70 0.17 -8.45
CA ASN A 72 17.79 0.31 -7.49
C ASN A 72 17.67 -0.59 -6.26
N GLY A 73 16.54 -1.28 -6.08
CA GLY A 73 16.26 -2.19 -4.96
C GLY A 73 15.93 -1.50 -3.64
N ARG A 74 15.81 -0.17 -3.60
CA ARG A 74 15.37 0.54 -2.40
C ARG A 74 13.93 0.20 -2.05
N SER A 75 13.70 -0.13 -0.80
CA SER A 75 12.42 -0.59 -0.30
C SER A 75 12.06 0.13 1.00
N LEU A 76 10.82 0.58 1.11
CA LEU A 76 10.33 1.35 2.25
C LEU A 76 8.89 0.93 2.57
N VAL A 77 8.57 0.84 3.87
CA VAL A 77 7.19 0.69 4.32
C VAL A 77 6.59 2.07 4.52
N ILE A 78 5.43 2.30 3.93
CA ILE A 78 4.73 3.59 3.96
C ILE A 78 3.24 3.41 4.22
N ARG A 79 2.60 4.48 4.69
CA ARG A 79 1.17 4.54 4.98
C ARG A 79 0.40 4.97 3.72
N VAL A 80 -0.60 4.20 3.33
CA VAL A 80 -1.58 4.63 2.32
C VAL A 80 -2.77 5.24 3.06
N ASN A 81 -2.97 6.54 2.91
CA ASN A 81 -4.01 7.32 3.57
C ASN A 81 -4.88 8.11 2.58
N ASP A 82 -4.60 8.04 1.28
CA ASP A 82 -5.29 8.83 0.27
C ASP A 82 -5.74 8.00 -0.94
N ARG A 83 -6.61 8.59 -1.79
CA ARG A 83 -7.11 8.05 -3.04
C ARG A 83 -6.37 8.65 -4.24
N GLY A 84 -6.04 7.81 -5.20
CA GLY A 84 -5.27 8.09 -6.41
C GLY A 84 -4.26 6.98 -6.69
N PRO A 85 -3.38 7.14 -7.66
CA PRO A 85 -3.35 8.17 -8.71
C PRO A 85 -4.49 8.03 -9.71
N PHE A 86 -4.96 9.16 -10.25
CA PHE A 86 -5.98 9.16 -11.31
C PHE A 86 -5.37 9.32 -12.70
N VAL A 87 -4.08 9.57 -12.77
CA VAL A 87 -3.31 9.49 -14.02
C VAL A 87 -3.25 8.04 -14.49
N LYS A 88 -3.62 7.79 -15.74
CA LYS A 88 -3.56 6.45 -16.35
C LYS A 88 -2.14 5.90 -16.30
N GLY A 89 -2.03 4.59 -16.11
CA GLY A 89 -0.73 3.91 -16.09
C GLY A 89 0.03 3.98 -14.75
N ARG A 90 -0.45 4.71 -13.75
CA ARG A 90 0.14 4.75 -12.40
C ARG A 90 -0.59 3.80 -11.46
N ILE A 91 0.11 3.24 -10.47
CA ILE A 91 -0.51 2.37 -9.46
C ILE A 91 -0.49 2.98 -8.06
N ILE A 92 0.46 3.86 -7.78
CA ILE A 92 0.63 4.52 -6.49
C ILE A 92 1.23 5.92 -6.68
N ASP A 93 0.75 6.89 -5.91
CA ASP A 93 1.38 8.20 -5.76
C ASP A 93 1.95 8.31 -4.36
N VAL A 94 3.23 8.62 -4.25
CA VAL A 94 3.90 8.77 -2.96
C VAL A 94 4.16 10.23 -2.63
N THR A 95 4.46 10.54 -1.36
CA THR A 95 4.90 11.88 -0.98
C THR A 95 6.28 12.20 -1.57
N PRO A 96 6.64 13.49 -1.73
CA PRO A 96 7.98 13.92 -2.15
C PRO A 96 9.09 13.28 -1.34
N GLU A 97 8.91 13.15 -0.02
CA GLU A 97 9.92 12.54 0.86
C GLU A 97 10.14 11.07 0.54
N VAL A 98 9.08 10.29 0.35
CA VAL A 98 9.18 8.88 -0.07
C VAL A 98 9.90 8.77 -1.42
N ALA A 99 9.60 9.65 -2.38
CA ALA A 99 10.26 9.65 -3.69
C ALA A 99 11.77 9.93 -3.58
N LYS A 100 12.18 10.83 -2.66
CA LYS A 100 13.60 11.10 -2.35
C LYS A 100 14.27 9.87 -1.73
N LEU A 101 13.63 9.27 -0.72
CA LEU A 101 14.14 8.08 -0.02
C LEU A 101 14.29 6.88 -0.97
N LEU A 102 13.33 6.66 -1.85
CA LEU A 102 13.39 5.59 -2.86
C LEU A 102 14.33 5.94 -4.03
N GLY A 103 14.71 7.22 -4.21
CA GLY A 103 15.71 7.66 -5.17
C GLY A 103 15.17 8.08 -6.54
N PHE A 104 13.86 8.22 -6.71
CA PHE A 104 13.30 8.58 -8.01
C PHE A 104 12.67 10.00 -8.08
N TYR A 105 12.85 10.82 -7.04
CA TYR A 105 12.29 12.18 -6.98
C TYR A 105 12.60 13.01 -8.25
N ARG A 106 13.85 13.00 -8.70
CA ARG A 106 14.29 13.75 -9.90
C ARG A 106 13.72 13.19 -11.20
N ASN A 107 13.45 11.88 -11.24
CA ASN A 107 12.91 11.20 -12.43
C ASN A 107 11.39 11.39 -12.55
N GLY A 108 10.72 11.83 -11.47
CA GLY A 108 9.27 12.02 -11.42
C GLY A 108 8.48 10.71 -11.31
N THR A 109 8.99 9.61 -11.83
CA THR A 109 8.36 8.28 -11.85
C THR A 109 9.38 7.18 -11.68
N ALA A 110 8.93 6.01 -11.18
CA ALA A 110 9.74 4.81 -11.04
C ALA A 110 8.93 3.55 -11.30
N ARG A 111 9.62 2.47 -11.69
CA ARG A 111 9.06 1.11 -11.69
C ARG A 111 9.10 0.57 -10.28
N VAL A 112 7.95 0.24 -9.72
CA VAL A 112 7.85 -0.24 -8.33
C VAL A 112 7.07 -1.54 -8.21
N ARG A 113 7.34 -2.27 -7.12
CA ARG A 113 6.48 -3.30 -6.58
C ARG A 113 5.81 -2.75 -5.33
N VAL A 114 4.50 -2.90 -5.24
CA VAL A 114 3.70 -2.53 -4.08
C VAL A 114 3.12 -3.78 -3.47
N THR A 115 3.45 -4.03 -2.21
CA THR A 115 2.98 -5.21 -1.45
C THR A 115 2.22 -4.73 -0.23
N TYR A 116 1.01 -5.25 -0.02
CA TYR A 116 0.23 -4.99 1.19
C TYR A 116 0.91 -5.63 2.41
N ILE A 117 0.99 -4.88 3.50
CA ILE A 117 1.53 -5.35 4.78
C ILE A 117 0.39 -5.62 5.76
N GLY A 118 -0.42 -4.61 6.04
CA GLY A 118 -1.47 -4.70 7.03
C GLY A 118 -2.20 -3.38 7.26
N PRO A 119 -3.19 -3.37 8.17
CA PRO A 119 -3.83 -2.13 8.60
C PRO A 119 -2.80 -1.19 9.25
N ALA A 120 -2.90 0.12 8.96
CA ALA A 120 -2.09 1.13 9.64
C ALA A 120 -2.82 1.67 10.88
N PRO A 121 -2.12 2.16 11.93
CA PRO A 121 -2.75 2.80 13.08
C PRO A 121 -3.69 3.94 12.68
N LEU A 122 -4.84 4.10 13.36
CA LEU A 122 -5.81 5.16 13.04
C LEU A 122 -5.34 6.54 13.49
N ASN A 123 -4.54 6.61 14.53
CA ASN A 123 -3.84 7.81 14.96
C ASN A 123 -2.37 7.61 14.61
N PRO A 124 -1.82 8.29 13.62
CA PRO A 124 -0.39 8.36 13.46
C PRO A 124 0.14 9.14 14.67
N SER A 125 0.53 8.43 15.73
CA SER A 125 1.36 9.04 16.77
C SER A 125 2.51 9.74 16.07
N ALA A 126 2.87 10.93 16.55
CA ALA A 126 3.97 11.76 16.07
C ALA A 126 5.18 10.91 15.64
N PRO A 127 6.04 11.42 14.73
CA PRO A 127 7.10 10.67 14.12
C PRO A 127 7.77 9.79 15.17
N ALA A 128 8.01 8.53 14.84
CA ALA A 128 8.75 7.63 15.72
C ALA A 128 10.11 8.28 15.99
N THR A 129 10.13 9.12 17.03
CA THR A 129 11.39 9.53 17.64
C THR A 129 12.04 8.23 18.07
N ASN A 130 13.29 8.04 17.71
CA ASN A 130 14.15 6.92 18.11
C ASN A 130 14.25 6.86 19.67
N GLN A 131 13.14 6.48 20.32
CA GLN A 131 13.13 6.20 21.74
C GLN A 131 13.49 4.73 21.89
N THR A 132 14.67 4.48 22.41
CA THR A 132 15.11 3.16 22.86
C THR A 132 14.10 2.63 23.90
N PRO A 133 13.90 1.29 23.99
CA PRO A 133 12.98 0.69 24.97
C PRO A 133 13.19 1.16 26.42
N ALA A 134 14.40 1.61 26.77
CA ALA A 134 14.74 2.18 28.07
C ALA A 134 14.10 3.57 28.33
N GLN A 135 13.80 4.35 27.29
CA GLN A 135 13.20 5.69 27.44
C GLN A 135 11.67 5.63 27.56
N ILE A 136 11.04 4.55 27.09
CA ILE A 136 9.59 4.34 27.25
C ILE A 136 9.25 3.98 28.70
N ALA A 137 10.12 3.25 29.40
CA ALA A 137 9.92 2.87 30.78
C ALA A 137 9.95 4.06 31.76
N SER A 138 10.61 5.17 31.38
CA SER A 138 10.72 6.36 32.26
C SER A 138 9.58 7.37 32.07
N ALA A 139 8.69 7.18 31.06
CA ALA A 139 7.62 8.14 30.73
C ALA A 139 6.22 7.74 31.25
N LEU A 140 6.10 6.63 31.96
CA LEU A 140 4.84 6.23 32.58
C LEU A 140 4.68 6.99 33.91
N PRO A 141 3.60 7.74 34.14
CA PRO A 141 3.32 8.34 35.45
C PRO A 141 3.17 7.22 36.47
N ALA A 142 3.91 7.32 37.57
CA ALA A 142 3.80 6.39 38.70
C ALA A 142 2.34 6.36 39.18
N VAL A 143 1.73 5.18 39.15
CA VAL A 143 0.43 4.95 39.78
C VAL A 143 0.62 5.09 41.28
N PRO A 144 -0.13 5.96 42.00
CA PRO A 144 0.00 6.06 43.45
C PRO A 144 -0.48 4.75 44.06
N THR A 145 0.43 4.03 44.70
CA THR A 145 0.12 2.88 45.56
C THR A 145 -0.47 3.40 46.85
N GLY A 146 -1.77 3.64 46.87
CA GLY A 146 -2.51 3.88 48.08
C GLY A 146 -2.75 2.54 48.79
N SER A 147 -2.09 2.31 49.94
CA SER A 147 -2.42 1.20 50.80
C SER A 147 -3.81 1.41 51.42
N VAL A 148 -4.77 0.58 51.06
CA VAL A 148 -6.09 0.55 51.69
C VAL A 148 -5.98 -0.30 52.94
N SER A 149 -5.96 0.34 54.14
CA SER A 149 -6.10 -0.34 55.43
C SER A 149 -7.57 -0.69 55.63
N VAL A 150 -7.90 -1.98 55.64
CA VAL A 150 -9.22 -2.47 56.07
C VAL A 150 -9.18 -2.74 57.56
N ALA A 151 -9.89 -1.94 58.34
CA ALA A 151 -10.13 -2.20 59.76
C ALA A 151 -11.29 -3.22 59.91
N PRO A 152 -11.15 -4.26 60.76
CA PRO A 152 -12.23 -5.22 60.96
C PRO A 152 -13.32 -4.65 61.83
N LEU A 153 -14.58 -4.82 61.41
CA LEU A 153 -15.79 -4.52 62.19
C LEU A 153 -15.95 -5.57 63.31
N PRO A 154 -16.24 -5.19 64.51
CA PRO A 154 -16.46 -6.14 65.62
C PRO A 154 -17.85 -6.77 65.49
N GLY A 155 -17.90 -8.11 65.48
CA GLY A 155 -19.13 -8.84 65.75
C GLY A 155 -19.63 -9.86 64.69
N ALA A 156 -18.73 -10.61 64.01
CA ALA A 156 -19.16 -11.78 63.23
C ALA A 156 -18.39 -13.06 63.66
N PRO A 157 -19.09 -14.21 63.80
CA PRO A 157 -18.44 -15.44 64.23
C PRO A 157 -17.51 -16.02 63.14
N ALA A 158 -16.40 -16.60 63.60
CA ALA A 158 -15.36 -17.23 62.78
C ALA A 158 -15.89 -18.46 62.04
N VAL A 159 -15.79 -18.43 60.69
CA VAL A 159 -15.89 -19.63 59.84
C VAL A 159 -14.49 -20.07 59.41
N PRO A 160 -14.24 -21.39 59.32
CA PRO A 160 -12.90 -21.88 59.04
C PRO A 160 -12.43 -21.55 57.63
N ALA A 161 -11.14 -21.22 57.53
CA ALA A 161 -10.48 -20.87 56.29
C ALA A 161 -10.51 -22.04 55.30
N ALA A 162 -11.32 -21.91 54.23
CA ALA A 162 -11.17 -22.69 53.02
C ALA A 162 -10.20 -21.95 52.09
N SER A 163 -9.20 -22.68 51.62
CA SER A 163 -8.18 -22.19 50.70
C SER A 163 -8.81 -21.44 49.50
N ALA A 164 -8.58 -20.14 49.44
CA ALA A 164 -8.96 -19.32 48.30
C ALA A 164 -8.06 -19.68 47.12
N ALA A 165 -8.54 -20.49 46.19
CA ALA A 165 -7.98 -20.61 44.87
C ALA A 165 -8.16 -19.24 44.19
N THR A 166 -7.08 -18.58 43.90
CA THR A 166 -7.03 -17.31 43.20
C THR A 166 -7.50 -17.56 41.77
N ASN A 167 -8.79 -17.34 41.51
CA ASN A 167 -9.29 -17.22 40.14
C ASN A 167 -8.70 -15.97 39.51
N GLN A 168 -7.56 -16.09 38.86
CA GLN A 168 -7.09 -15.09 37.94
C GLN A 168 -8.08 -15.10 36.77
N ILE A 169 -8.93 -14.07 36.70
CA ILE A 169 -9.68 -13.76 35.49
C ILE A 169 -8.62 -13.43 34.45
N ALA A 170 -8.36 -14.35 33.54
CA ALA A 170 -7.59 -14.09 32.37
C ALA A 170 -8.34 -13.01 31.56
N VAL A 171 -7.86 -11.77 31.68
CA VAL A 171 -8.21 -10.72 30.74
C VAL A 171 -7.70 -11.21 29.39
N ASN A 172 -8.62 -11.66 28.57
CA ASN A 172 -8.35 -12.06 27.19
C ASN A 172 -7.92 -10.80 26.45
N THR A 173 -6.66 -10.40 26.62
CA THR A 173 -6.02 -9.43 25.74
C THR A 173 -5.99 -10.09 24.36
N LEU A 174 -6.80 -9.57 23.45
CA LEU A 174 -6.66 -9.86 22.03
C LEU A 174 -5.17 -9.80 21.71
N PRO A 175 -4.60 -10.78 20.98
CA PRO A 175 -3.19 -10.76 20.67
C PRO A 175 -2.92 -9.46 19.93
N THR A 176 -2.15 -8.57 20.54
CA THR A 176 -1.54 -7.46 19.85
C THR A 176 -0.64 -8.10 18.80
N VAL A 177 -1.06 -8.06 17.55
CA VAL A 177 -0.23 -8.48 16.43
C VAL A 177 0.95 -7.52 16.42
N VAL A 178 2.03 -7.91 17.10
CA VAL A 178 3.31 -7.22 16.98
C VAL A 178 3.80 -7.53 15.58
N LEU A 179 3.58 -6.58 14.67
CA LEU A 179 4.16 -6.67 13.32
C LEU A 179 5.68 -6.77 13.48
N PRO A 180 6.34 -7.66 12.72
CA PRO A 180 7.80 -7.70 12.71
C PRO A 180 8.36 -6.31 12.47
N PRO A 181 9.49 -5.92 13.04
CA PRO A 181 10.06 -4.57 12.90
C PRO A 181 10.23 -4.13 11.46
N ASP A 182 10.35 -5.05 10.51
CA ASP A 182 10.44 -4.77 9.08
C ASP A 182 9.12 -4.31 8.43
N ASP A 183 7.99 -4.39 9.13
CA ASP A 183 6.66 -4.06 8.61
C ASP A 183 6.11 -2.73 9.18
N GLN A 184 6.91 -2.01 9.95
CA GLN A 184 6.54 -0.71 10.50
C GLN A 184 7.00 0.45 9.60
N VAL A 185 6.25 1.57 9.65
CA VAL A 185 6.61 2.82 8.97
C VAL A 185 7.68 3.52 9.81
N THR A 186 8.95 3.15 9.60
CA THR A 186 10.09 3.65 10.41
C THR A 186 10.93 4.68 9.67
N GLY A 187 10.73 4.88 8.36
CA GLY A 187 11.61 5.69 7.53
C GLY A 187 12.92 4.99 7.14
N VAL A 188 13.15 3.77 7.62
CA VAL A 188 14.35 3.01 7.29
C VAL A 188 14.21 2.44 5.88
N VAL A 189 15.09 2.87 4.99
CA VAL A 189 15.20 2.32 3.63
C VAL A 189 16.04 1.05 3.69
N THR A 190 15.44 -0.06 3.30
CA THR A 190 16.15 -1.33 3.11
C THR A 190 16.52 -1.51 1.64
N LYS A 191 17.55 -2.29 1.37
CA LYS A 191 17.92 -2.66 0.01
C LYS A 191 17.64 -4.14 -0.20
N VAL A 192 16.75 -4.45 -1.14
CA VAL A 192 16.36 -5.83 -1.45
C VAL A 192 16.82 -6.23 -2.86
N PRO A 193 17.11 -7.51 -3.10
CA PRO A 193 17.39 -7.99 -4.44
C PRO A 193 16.18 -7.73 -5.35
N VAL A 194 16.44 -7.14 -6.51
CA VAL A 194 15.44 -6.93 -7.57
C VAL A 194 15.86 -7.66 -8.84
N PRO A 195 14.91 -8.02 -9.73
CA PRO A 195 15.25 -8.60 -11.01
C PRO A 195 16.20 -7.68 -11.78
N ALA A 196 17.24 -8.26 -12.39
CA ALA A 196 18.25 -7.49 -13.13
C ALA A 196 17.66 -6.68 -14.29
N VAL A 197 16.57 -7.17 -14.89
CA VAL A 197 15.86 -6.49 -15.97
C VAL A 197 14.36 -6.54 -15.72
N THR A 198 13.72 -5.38 -15.75
CA THR A 198 12.26 -5.25 -15.78
C THR A 198 11.87 -4.51 -17.05
N HIS A 199 10.81 -4.98 -17.69
CA HIS A 199 10.32 -4.39 -18.92
C HIS A 199 8.96 -3.71 -18.70
N ILE A 200 8.77 -2.55 -19.33
CA ILE A 200 7.51 -1.83 -19.31
C ILE A 200 6.74 -2.20 -20.58
N TYR A 201 5.52 -2.63 -20.44
CA TYR A 201 4.59 -2.87 -21.54
C TYR A 201 3.32 -2.05 -21.37
N VAL A 202 2.65 -1.77 -22.48
CA VAL A 202 1.27 -1.29 -22.43
C VAL A 202 0.36 -2.43 -22.88
N GLN A 203 -0.43 -2.95 -21.96
CA GLN A 203 -1.34 -4.05 -22.17
C GLN A 203 -2.72 -3.50 -22.60
N ALA A 204 -3.14 -3.81 -23.82
CA ALA A 204 -4.44 -3.43 -24.34
C ALA A 204 -5.56 -4.38 -23.89
N GLY A 205 -5.22 -5.62 -23.52
CA GLY A 205 -6.17 -6.60 -23.01
C GLY A 205 -5.53 -7.96 -22.72
N ALA A 206 -6.29 -8.81 -22.00
CA ALA A 206 -5.94 -10.20 -21.73
C ALA A 206 -7.18 -11.09 -21.90
N PHE A 207 -7.03 -12.19 -22.61
CA PHE A 207 -8.16 -13.04 -23.03
C PHE A 207 -7.84 -14.51 -22.78
N ILE A 208 -8.84 -15.31 -22.41
CA ILE A 208 -8.74 -16.77 -22.35
C ILE A 208 -8.74 -17.32 -23.79
N ASN A 209 -9.47 -16.69 -24.68
CA ASN A 209 -9.63 -17.14 -26.06
C ASN A 209 -8.66 -16.39 -27.00
N TYR A 210 -7.81 -17.14 -27.70
CA TYR A 210 -6.81 -16.57 -28.63
C TYR A 210 -7.44 -15.71 -29.75
N SER A 211 -8.58 -16.14 -30.29
CA SER A 211 -9.28 -15.40 -31.34
C SER A 211 -9.72 -13.99 -30.90
N ASN A 212 -10.05 -13.80 -29.61
CA ASN A 212 -10.37 -12.48 -29.06
C ASN A 212 -9.13 -11.58 -29.00
N ALA A 213 -7.98 -12.15 -28.64
CA ALA A 213 -6.70 -11.43 -28.66
C ALA A 213 -6.35 -10.98 -30.08
N VAL A 214 -6.51 -11.85 -31.08
CA VAL A 214 -6.28 -11.52 -32.50
C VAL A 214 -7.24 -10.42 -32.98
N ARG A 215 -8.52 -10.50 -32.64
CA ARG A 215 -9.50 -9.43 -32.98
C ARG A 215 -9.11 -8.09 -32.39
N LEU A 216 -8.68 -8.04 -31.13
CA LEU A 216 -8.21 -6.81 -30.52
C LEU A 216 -6.94 -6.29 -31.18
N GLN A 217 -5.95 -7.17 -31.43
CA GLN A 217 -4.72 -6.80 -32.14
C GLN A 217 -5.01 -6.15 -33.50
N ASN A 218 -5.89 -6.75 -34.30
CA ASN A 218 -6.26 -6.24 -35.62
C ASN A 218 -6.99 -4.89 -35.52
N ARG A 219 -7.90 -4.74 -34.57
CA ARG A 219 -8.63 -3.47 -34.33
C ARG A 219 -7.69 -2.33 -33.96
N LEU A 220 -6.65 -2.61 -33.19
CA LEU A 220 -5.71 -1.60 -32.67
C LEU A 220 -4.44 -1.47 -33.53
N ARG A 221 -4.39 -2.07 -34.71
CA ARG A 221 -3.21 -2.10 -35.60
C ARG A 221 -2.64 -0.71 -35.89
N ALA A 222 -3.51 0.30 -36.02
CA ALA A 222 -3.11 1.69 -36.28
C ALA A 222 -2.37 2.33 -35.08
N ALA A 223 -2.53 1.82 -33.84
CA ALA A 223 -1.87 2.36 -32.67
C ALA A 223 -0.41 1.89 -32.49
N GLY A 224 0.01 0.88 -33.30
CA GLY A 224 1.38 0.34 -33.27
C GLY A 224 1.44 -1.18 -33.43
N HIS A 225 2.65 -1.71 -33.33
CA HIS A 225 2.89 -3.15 -33.48
C HIS A 225 2.61 -3.89 -32.16
N LEU A 226 1.35 -4.31 -31.97
CA LEU A 226 0.97 -5.12 -30.81
C LEU A 226 1.44 -6.56 -30.97
N LYS A 227 1.96 -7.13 -29.89
CA LYS A 227 2.33 -8.54 -29.78
C LYS A 227 1.36 -9.29 -28.89
N ILE A 228 1.03 -10.53 -29.25
CA ILE A 228 0.27 -11.45 -28.41
C ILE A 228 1.29 -12.38 -27.72
N SER A 229 1.20 -12.47 -26.39
CA SER A 229 1.97 -13.42 -25.58
C SER A 229 1.05 -14.18 -24.65
N SER A 230 1.36 -15.45 -24.36
CA SER A 230 0.61 -16.24 -23.39
C SER A 230 1.23 -16.19 -22.01
N ILE A 231 0.41 -16.33 -20.98
CA ILE A 231 0.81 -16.54 -19.59
C ILE A 231 -0.17 -17.52 -18.94
N ASP A 232 0.34 -18.42 -18.11
CA ASP A 232 -0.49 -19.32 -17.32
C ASP A 232 -0.67 -18.74 -15.90
N ILE A 233 -1.92 -18.51 -15.51
CA ILE A 233 -2.28 -17.99 -14.18
C ILE A 233 -3.22 -18.98 -13.53
N ARG A 234 -2.80 -19.60 -12.43
CA ARG A 234 -3.58 -20.60 -11.68
C ARG A 234 -4.14 -21.71 -12.57
N GLY A 235 -3.30 -22.26 -13.45
CA GLY A 235 -3.66 -23.32 -14.38
C GLY A 235 -4.53 -22.90 -15.58
N ARG A 236 -4.76 -21.61 -15.78
CA ARG A 236 -5.52 -21.07 -16.91
C ARG A 236 -4.62 -20.24 -17.80
N ARG A 237 -4.63 -20.54 -19.11
CA ARG A 237 -3.87 -19.79 -20.12
C ARG A 237 -4.59 -18.50 -20.50
N PHE A 238 -3.86 -17.38 -20.46
CA PHE A 238 -4.31 -16.07 -20.92
C PHE A 238 -3.43 -15.56 -22.05
N TYR A 239 -4.04 -14.95 -23.05
CA TYR A 239 -3.40 -14.31 -24.19
C TYR A 239 -3.41 -12.79 -23.97
N ARG A 240 -2.23 -12.20 -23.78
CA ARG A 240 -2.03 -10.77 -23.52
C ARG A 240 -1.67 -10.05 -24.79
N VAL A 241 -2.41 -8.97 -25.12
CA VAL A 241 -2.15 -8.10 -26.27
C VAL A 241 -1.42 -6.88 -25.77
N ARG A 242 -0.15 -6.67 -26.18
CA ARG A 242 0.75 -5.67 -25.59
C ARG A 242 1.58 -4.92 -26.63
N LEU A 243 1.89 -3.63 -26.33
CA LEU A 243 2.95 -2.85 -26.95
C LEU A 243 4.19 -2.87 -26.07
N GLY A 244 5.37 -2.78 -26.67
CA GLY A 244 6.66 -2.78 -25.96
C GLY A 244 7.51 -4.01 -26.30
N PRO A 245 8.63 -4.26 -25.56
CA PRO A 245 8.99 -3.57 -24.31
C PRO A 245 9.43 -2.11 -24.50
N TYR A 246 9.31 -1.31 -23.43
CA TYR A 246 9.79 0.06 -23.36
C TYR A 246 10.80 0.19 -22.22
N ASP A 247 11.85 0.98 -22.45
CA ASP A 247 12.89 1.23 -21.46
C ASP A 247 12.53 2.41 -20.54
N ARG A 248 11.73 3.37 -21.05
CA ARG A 248 11.35 4.59 -20.35
C ARG A 248 9.84 4.67 -20.13
N VAL A 249 9.46 5.16 -18.95
CA VAL A 249 8.06 5.38 -18.61
C VAL A 249 7.38 6.32 -19.60
N SER A 250 8.05 7.40 -20.04
CA SER A 250 7.50 8.36 -21.01
C SER A 250 7.14 7.72 -22.37
N GLN A 251 7.90 6.72 -22.81
CA GLN A 251 7.58 5.96 -24.03
C GLN A 251 6.31 5.12 -23.85
N ALA A 252 6.17 4.50 -22.69
CA ALA A 252 4.97 3.72 -22.34
C ALA A 252 3.75 4.62 -22.18
N ASP A 253 3.89 5.82 -21.59
CA ASP A 253 2.82 6.81 -21.50
C ASP A 253 2.33 7.22 -22.88
N ALA A 254 3.25 7.58 -23.79
CA ALA A 254 2.90 7.93 -25.17
C ALA A 254 2.23 6.76 -25.92
N ALA A 255 2.63 5.51 -25.65
CA ALA A 255 1.99 4.33 -26.22
C ALA A 255 0.59 4.09 -25.64
N LEU A 256 0.41 4.31 -24.32
CA LEU A 256 -0.88 4.24 -23.66
C LEU A 256 -1.86 5.25 -24.24
N ASP A 257 -1.41 6.49 -24.47
CA ASP A 257 -2.23 7.54 -25.09
C ASP A 257 -2.66 7.18 -26.52
N ARG A 258 -1.76 6.57 -27.30
CA ARG A 258 -2.11 6.08 -28.65
C ARG A 258 -3.19 4.99 -28.60
N LEU A 259 -3.06 4.02 -27.69
CA LEU A 259 -4.04 2.95 -27.50
C LEU A 259 -5.39 3.49 -27.04
N THR A 260 -5.38 4.44 -26.11
CA THR A 260 -6.61 5.08 -25.60
C THR A 260 -7.34 5.82 -26.73
N ARG A 261 -6.61 6.60 -27.55
CA ARG A 261 -7.18 7.28 -28.73
C ARG A 261 -7.68 6.30 -29.79
N ALA A 262 -7.09 5.13 -29.92
CA ALA A 262 -7.55 4.06 -30.81
C ALA A 262 -8.73 3.26 -30.25
N GLY A 263 -9.33 3.67 -29.12
CA GLY A 263 -10.51 3.06 -28.53
C GLY A 263 -10.24 1.92 -27.54
N SER A 264 -9.01 1.83 -27.00
CA SER A 264 -8.68 0.89 -25.91
C SER A 264 -8.68 1.61 -24.56
N SER A 265 -9.88 1.86 -24.01
CA SER A 265 -10.06 2.54 -22.72
C SER A 265 -9.44 1.77 -21.53
N ASP A 266 -9.41 0.45 -21.63
CA ASP A 266 -8.91 -0.46 -20.58
C ASP A 266 -7.40 -0.71 -20.65
N ALA A 267 -6.69 -0.06 -21.59
CA ALA A 267 -5.25 -0.19 -21.69
C ALA A 267 -4.55 0.30 -20.42
N ALA A 268 -3.54 -0.44 -19.99
CA ALA A 268 -2.80 -0.14 -18.76
C ALA A 268 -1.30 -0.41 -18.96
N ILE A 269 -0.47 0.39 -18.28
CA ILE A 269 0.96 0.10 -18.18
C ILE A 269 1.16 -1.04 -17.18
N VAL A 270 1.95 -2.03 -17.58
CA VAL A 270 2.35 -3.17 -16.76
C VAL A 270 3.87 -3.31 -16.77
N VAL A 271 4.43 -3.65 -15.63
CA VAL A 271 5.85 -3.95 -15.49
C VAL A 271 5.99 -5.46 -15.34
N ASP A 272 6.65 -6.08 -16.29
CA ASP A 272 6.93 -7.53 -16.31
C ASP A 272 8.37 -7.78 -15.86
N ARG A 273 8.57 -8.93 -15.23
CA ARG A 273 9.88 -9.43 -14.80
C ARG A 273 10.51 -10.26 -15.89
#